data_80df4954f493b897d32194fceabf5de9
#
_entry.id   80df4954f493b897d32194fceabf5de9
#
_cell.length_a   1.000
_cell.length_b   1.000
_cell.length_c   1.000
_cell.angle_alpha   90.00
_cell.angle_beta   90.00
_cell.angle_gamma   90.00
#
_symmetry.space_group_name_H-M   'P 1'
#
loop_
_entity.id
_entity.type
_entity.pdbx_description
1 polymer ?
#
loop_
_entity_poly.entity_id
_entity_poly.type
_entity_poly.pdbx_seq_one_letter_code
_entity_poly.pdbx_strand_id
1 'polypeptide(L)'
;MRGRFAKLLDQVADQMPMVCHGLSLNLGGQAPLDTQLIAEIRAFLNHHNASYFSEHLSYCADDGHLYDLLPIPFTAQAIDHVSDRIKTVQDLLRRSIAVENVSYYCAPGQQMPEIDFLLTVLDKADCLLLLDVNNVYVNSINHKYDPVAFLQQLPTQKIAYGHIAGHYKEHEELLVDTHGSDVINPVWGLLEKTYEIHGVFPTLLERDFNIPGLDHLEKELQIILGIQRDTRQDSETDRDRDISSGHSATPLSPG
;
A
#
# COMPACT_ATOMS: atom_id res chain seq x y z
N MET A 1 -10.47 22.77 -1.43
CA MET A 1 -9.57 23.37 -2.43
C MET A 1 -10.30 24.48 -3.18
N ARG A 2 -9.65 25.57 -3.62
CA ARG A 2 -10.27 26.66 -4.38
C ARG A 2 -9.31 27.15 -5.47
N GLY A 3 -9.82 27.83 -6.52
CA GLY A 3 -9.00 28.45 -7.54
C GLY A 3 -8.60 27.53 -8.70
N ARG A 4 -7.44 27.82 -9.35
CA ARG A 4 -6.99 27.14 -10.58
C ARG A 4 -6.75 25.64 -10.37
N PHE A 5 -6.11 25.25 -9.28
CA PHE A 5 -5.79 23.85 -9.01
C PHE A 5 -7.04 22.99 -8.77
N ALA A 6 -8.07 23.53 -8.12
CA ALA A 6 -9.34 22.83 -7.98
C ALA A 6 -9.95 22.50 -9.34
N LYS A 7 -10.00 23.49 -10.26
CA LYS A 7 -10.52 23.29 -11.61
C LYS A 7 -9.72 22.28 -12.44
N LEU A 8 -8.40 22.25 -12.27
CA LEU A 8 -7.56 21.26 -12.95
C LEU A 8 -7.81 19.86 -12.40
N LEU A 9 -7.96 19.72 -11.08
CA LEU A 9 -8.30 18.44 -10.46
C LEU A 9 -9.67 17.94 -10.91
N ASP A 10 -10.68 18.81 -10.95
CA ASP A 10 -12.00 18.47 -11.49
C ASP A 10 -11.89 17.92 -12.93
N GLN A 11 -11.11 18.58 -13.79
CA GLN A 11 -10.88 18.14 -15.17
C GLN A 11 -10.18 16.78 -15.27
N VAL A 12 -9.25 16.49 -14.36
CA VAL A 12 -8.59 15.17 -14.30
C VAL A 12 -9.56 14.10 -13.79
N ALA A 13 -10.31 14.40 -12.72
CA ALA A 13 -11.27 13.48 -12.13
C ALA A 13 -12.42 13.12 -13.09
N ASP A 14 -12.79 14.02 -14.00
CA ASP A 14 -13.78 13.76 -15.05
C ASP A 14 -13.28 12.78 -16.14
N GLN A 15 -11.96 12.59 -16.25
CA GLN A 15 -11.33 11.76 -17.29
C GLN A 15 -10.74 10.45 -16.76
N MET A 16 -10.42 10.39 -15.49
CA MET A 16 -9.69 9.27 -14.88
C MET A 16 -10.30 8.86 -13.54
N PRO A 17 -10.32 7.55 -13.20
CA PRO A 17 -10.60 7.11 -11.85
C PRO A 17 -9.59 7.72 -10.85
N MET A 18 -10.09 8.16 -9.70
CA MET A 18 -9.29 8.77 -8.66
C MET A 18 -9.17 7.82 -7.46
N VAL A 19 -7.97 7.76 -6.88
CA VAL A 19 -7.74 7.29 -5.52
C VAL A 19 -7.14 8.43 -4.71
N CYS A 20 -7.39 8.46 -3.42
CA CYS A 20 -6.89 9.52 -2.54
C CYS A 20 -6.07 8.89 -1.42
N HIS A 21 -4.91 9.49 -1.16
CA HIS A 21 -4.01 9.09 -0.10
C HIS A 21 -3.84 10.25 0.90
N GLY A 22 -4.05 9.97 2.18
CA GLY A 22 -4.04 10.95 3.25
C GLY A 22 -2.71 10.96 4.01
N LEU A 23 -2.39 12.13 4.57
CA LEU A 23 -1.15 12.39 5.32
C LEU A 23 -1.41 12.88 6.75
N SER A 24 -2.67 13.00 7.17
CA SER A 24 -2.96 13.85 8.33
C SER A 24 -3.96 13.30 9.34
N LEU A 25 -4.48 12.10 9.16
CA LEU A 25 -5.41 11.51 10.14
C LEU A 25 -4.72 11.08 11.43
N ASN A 26 -3.40 10.88 11.39
CA ASN A 26 -2.61 10.55 12.58
C ASN A 26 -3.18 9.33 13.32
N LEU A 27 -3.34 8.21 12.60
CA LEU A 27 -4.01 7.01 13.12
C LEU A 27 -3.37 6.48 14.40
N GLY A 28 -2.04 6.61 14.55
CA GLY A 28 -1.30 6.24 15.75
C GLY A 28 -1.33 7.27 16.88
N GLY A 29 -1.85 8.48 16.62
CA GLY A 29 -1.80 9.59 17.58
C GLY A 29 -2.70 9.42 18.79
N GLN A 30 -2.34 10.08 19.90
CA GLN A 30 -3.10 10.05 21.14
C GLN A 30 -4.20 11.13 21.19
N ALA A 31 -4.03 12.23 20.44
CA ALA A 31 -5.03 13.28 20.35
C ALA A 31 -6.34 12.77 19.73
N PRO A 32 -7.50 13.35 20.04
CA PRO A 32 -8.76 13.01 19.37
C PRO A 32 -8.66 13.15 17.86
N LEU A 33 -9.39 12.30 17.13
CA LEU A 33 -9.51 12.42 15.66
C LEU A 33 -10.13 13.78 15.30
N ASP A 34 -9.57 14.44 14.30
CA ASP A 34 -10.15 15.66 13.73
C ASP A 34 -11.39 15.30 12.88
N THR A 35 -12.56 15.37 13.51
CA THR A 35 -13.84 15.05 12.85
C THR A 35 -14.20 16.05 11.75
N GLN A 36 -13.69 17.29 11.83
CA GLN A 36 -13.89 18.30 10.78
C GLN A 36 -13.09 17.90 9.53
N LEU A 37 -11.82 17.55 9.69
CA LEU A 37 -10.98 17.06 8.60
C LEU A 37 -11.60 15.82 7.95
N ILE A 38 -12.09 14.85 8.74
CA ILE A 38 -12.73 13.63 8.21
C ILE A 38 -13.99 13.97 7.40
N ALA A 39 -14.79 14.95 7.86
CA ALA A 39 -15.96 15.41 7.11
C ALA A 39 -15.58 16.07 5.78
N GLU A 40 -14.49 16.85 5.76
CA GLU A 40 -13.96 17.48 4.54
C GLU A 40 -13.40 16.43 3.57
N ILE A 41 -12.66 15.43 4.07
CA ILE A 41 -12.20 14.27 3.27
C ILE A 41 -13.41 13.57 2.65
N ARG A 42 -14.44 13.26 3.43
CA ARG A 42 -15.65 12.60 2.91
C ARG A 42 -16.31 13.42 1.80
N ALA A 43 -16.43 14.73 1.98
CA ALA A 43 -17.01 15.62 0.96
C ALA A 43 -16.15 15.61 -0.32
N PHE A 44 -14.82 15.64 -0.19
CA PHE A 44 -13.89 15.59 -1.31
C PHE A 44 -13.98 14.26 -2.06
N LEU A 45 -13.96 13.13 -1.36
CA LEU A 45 -14.06 11.80 -1.95
C LEU A 45 -15.37 11.61 -2.73
N ASN A 46 -16.48 12.12 -2.18
CA ASN A 46 -17.78 12.06 -2.85
C ASN A 46 -17.85 12.98 -4.05
N HIS A 47 -17.25 14.18 -3.98
CA HIS A 47 -17.23 15.13 -5.09
C HIS A 47 -16.49 14.59 -6.31
N HIS A 48 -15.33 13.96 -6.08
CA HIS A 48 -14.49 13.42 -7.15
C HIS A 48 -14.76 11.94 -7.47
N ASN A 49 -15.76 11.32 -6.84
CA ASN A 49 -16.08 9.91 -6.99
C ASN A 49 -14.84 8.99 -6.81
N ALA A 50 -14.01 9.31 -5.80
CA ALA A 50 -12.78 8.57 -5.54
C ALA A 50 -13.09 7.11 -5.16
N SER A 51 -12.39 6.16 -5.78
CA SER A 51 -12.59 4.72 -5.60
C SER A 51 -12.11 4.25 -4.23
N TYR A 52 -10.94 4.70 -3.82
CA TYR A 52 -10.31 4.37 -2.54
C TYR A 52 -9.86 5.63 -1.80
N PHE A 53 -9.82 5.52 -0.49
CA PHE A 53 -9.09 6.42 0.39
C PHE A 53 -8.15 5.58 1.25
N SER A 54 -6.89 5.97 1.32
CA SER A 54 -5.88 5.34 2.17
C SER A 54 -5.23 6.36 3.10
N GLU A 55 -4.61 5.88 4.15
CA GLU A 55 -3.88 6.69 5.11
C GLU A 55 -2.70 5.90 5.67
N HIS A 56 -1.66 6.57 6.09
CA HIS A 56 -0.49 5.95 6.69
C HIS A 56 -0.80 5.31 8.03
N LEU A 57 -0.31 4.09 8.25
CA LEU A 57 -0.36 3.42 9.54
C LEU A 57 0.78 3.95 10.43
N SER A 58 0.66 5.21 10.84
CA SER A 58 1.73 5.96 11.48
C SER A 58 1.23 6.94 12.54
N TYR A 59 2.18 7.49 13.27
CA TYR A 59 2.03 8.64 14.14
C TYR A 59 2.66 9.86 13.44
N CYS A 60 1.90 10.93 13.21
CA CYS A 60 2.37 12.10 12.47
C CYS A 60 2.01 13.45 13.07
N ALA A 61 1.40 13.49 14.24
CA ALA A 61 1.04 14.75 14.91
C ALA A 61 0.87 14.58 16.43
N ASP A 62 1.15 15.66 17.16
CA ASP A 62 0.81 15.84 18.57
C ASP A 62 0.21 17.24 18.74
N ASP A 63 0.83 18.16 19.46
CA ASP A 63 0.41 19.58 19.52
C ASP A 63 0.60 20.30 18.17
N GLY A 64 1.38 19.72 17.27
CA GLY A 64 1.64 20.19 15.91
C GLY A 64 1.85 19.03 14.94
N HIS A 65 1.78 19.32 13.63
CA HIS A 65 2.05 18.35 12.59
C HIS A 65 3.55 18.09 12.46
N LEU A 66 3.93 16.81 12.39
CA LEU A 66 5.28 16.37 12.07
C LEU A 66 5.42 16.27 10.55
N TYR A 67 6.61 16.55 10.04
CA TYR A 67 6.91 16.38 8.61
C TYR A 67 7.34 14.95 8.26
N ASP A 68 7.54 14.12 9.28
CA ASP A 68 7.91 12.72 9.16
C ASP A 68 6.83 11.81 9.74
N LEU A 69 6.77 10.59 9.22
CA LEU A 69 5.92 9.53 9.74
C LEU A 69 6.70 8.74 10.80
N LEU A 70 6.19 8.71 12.00
CA LEU A 70 6.78 7.93 13.09
C LEU A 70 6.07 6.59 13.23
N PRO A 71 6.80 5.50 13.54
CA PRO A 71 6.22 4.18 13.72
C PRO A 71 5.32 4.14 14.95
N ILE A 72 4.22 3.40 14.83
CA ILE A 72 3.39 3.01 15.95
C ILE A 72 4.10 1.88 16.69
N PRO A 73 4.16 1.86 18.04
CA PRO A 73 4.73 0.73 18.77
C PRO A 73 4.00 -0.58 18.45
N PHE A 74 4.72 -1.62 18.06
CA PHE A 74 4.12 -2.93 17.73
C PHE A 74 3.76 -3.69 19.00
N THR A 75 2.64 -3.29 19.63
CA THR A 75 2.14 -3.83 20.89
C THR A 75 0.65 -4.14 20.80
N ALA A 76 0.15 -5.04 21.65
CA ALA A 76 -1.28 -5.35 21.70
C ALA A 76 -2.13 -4.11 22.03
N GLN A 77 -1.63 -3.23 22.92
CA GLN A 77 -2.34 -2.01 23.27
C GLN A 77 -2.43 -1.03 22.08
N ALA A 78 -1.37 -0.93 21.28
CA ALA A 78 -1.38 -0.09 20.08
C ALA A 78 -2.32 -0.65 19.01
N ILE A 79 -2.40 -1.98 18.85
CA ILE A 79 -3.38 -2.63 17.97
C ILE A 79 -4.80 -2.20 18.35
N ASP A 80 -5.16 -2.27 19.63
CA ASP A 80 -6.49 -1.91 20.12
C ASP A 80 -6.79 -0.44 19.78
N HIS A 81 -5.87 0.45 20.15
CA HIS A 81 -5.99 1.88 19.93
C HIS A 81 -6.18 2.25 18.46
N VAL A 82 -5.28 1.74 17.59
CA VAL A 82 -5.28 2.06 16.16
C VAL A 82 -6.49 1.47 15.45
N SER A 83 -6.85 0.22 15.78
CA SER A 83 -8.02 -0.43 15.18
C SER A 83 -9.32 0.28 15.50
N ASP A 84 -9.49 0.79 16.73
CA ASP A 84 -10.67 1.55 17.12
C ASP A 84 -10.73 2.92 16.39
N ARG A 85 -9.58 3.56 16.18
CA ARG A 85 -9.49 4.81 15.40
C ARG A 85 -9.82 4.58 13.93
N ILE A 86 -9.28 3.52 13.31
CA ILE A 86 -9.59 3.15 11.93
C ILE A 86 -11.09 2.90 11.77
N LYS A 87 -11.72 2.13 12.66
CA LYS A 87 -13.19 1.91 12.65
C LYS A 87 -13.95 3.22 12.71
N THR A 88 -13.56 4.11 13.63
CA THR A 88 -14.18 5.44 13.78
C THR A 88 -14.06 6.25 12.49
N VAL A 89 -12.90 6.24 11.83
CA VAL A 89 -12.70 6.91 10.54
C VAL A 89 -13.59 6.30 9.47
N GLN A 90 -13.65 4.96 9.38
CA GLN A 90 -14.50 4.25 8.41
C GLN A 90 -15.99 4.59 8.60
N ASP A 91 -16.46 4.63 9.84
CA ASP A 91 -17.84 4.99 10.18
C ASP A 91 -18.16 6.43 9.76
N LEU A 92 -17.26 7.39 10.07
CA LEU A 92 -17.43 8.80 9.70
C LEU A 92 -17.34 9.02 8.19
N LEU A 93 -16.45 8.33 7.49
CA LEU A 93 -16.32 8.37 6.04
C LEU A 93 -17.45 7.58 5.34
N ARG A 94 -18.09 6.62 6.01
CA ARG A 94 -19.08 5.66 5.48
C ARG A 94 -18.50 4.80 4.35
N ARG A 95 -17.25 4.40 4.50
CA ARG A 95 -16.53 3.49 3.58
C ARG A 95 -15.34 2.86 4.28
N SER A 96 -14.93 1.70 3.82
CA SER A 96 -13.65 1.12 4.23
C SER A 96 -12.51 2.00 3.74
N ILE A 97 -11.43 2.06 4.52
CA ILE A 97 -10.18 2.70 4.12
C ILE A 97 -9.09 1.65 3.94
N ALA A 98 -8.05 1.99 3.19
CA ALA A 98 -6.82 1.23 3.18
C ALA A 98 -5.80 1.88 4.13
N VAL A 99 -5.02 1.06 4.83
CA VAL A 99 -3.87 1.54 5.62
C VAL A 99 -2.59 1.12 4.91
N GLU A 100 -1.60 1.99 4.92
CA GLU A 100 -0.30 1.73 4.30
C GLU A 100 0.69 1.16 5.29
N ASN A 101 1.45 0.15 4.86
CA ASN A 101 2.65 -0.31 5.56
C ASN A 101 3.77 0.71 5.38
N VAL A 102 4.07 1.46 6.41
CA VAL A 102 5.08 2.54 6.36
C VAL A 102 6.50 2.02 6.60
N SER A 103 7.49 2.71 6.06
CA SER A 103 8.88 2.51 6.43
C SER A 103 9.14 3.03 7.85
N TYR A 104 10.05 2.39 8.59
CA TYR A 104 10.43 2.82 9.93
C TYR A 104 11.91 2.54 10.22
N TYR A 105 12.49 3.32 11.14
CA TYR A 105 13.94 3.28 11.46
C TYR A 105 14.22 2.83 12.90
N CYS A 106 13.19 2.73 13.72
CA CYS A 106 13.25 2.18 15.06
C CYS A 106 11.89 1.58 15.44
N ALA A 107 11.88 0.62 16.35
CA ALA A 107 10.68 -0.03 16.85
C ALA A 107 10.58 0.10 18.37
N PRO A 108 10.19 1.27 18.90
CA PRO A 108 10.15 1.51 20.33
C PRO A 108 9.13 0.60 21.01
N GLY A 109 9.54 -0.10 22.08
CA GLY A 109 8.64 -0.94 22.87
C GLY A 109 8.07 -2.15 22.12
N GLN A 110 8.70 -2.58 21.03
CA GLN A 110 8.24 -3.70 20.21
C GLN A 110 8.03 -4.98 21.03
N GLN A 111 6.84 -5.58 20.90
CA GLN A 111 6.45 -6.84 21.56
C GLN A 111 6.13 -7.94 20.55
N MET A 112 5.99 -7.60 19.28
CA MET A 112 5.70 -8.54 18.19
C MET A 112 6.35 -8.08 16.88
N PRO A 113 6.54 -8.96 15.89
CA PRO A 113 6.97 -8.58 14.54
C PRO A 113 6.01 -7.58 13.88
N GLU A 114 6.54 -6.76 12.96
CA GLU A 114 5.74 -5.84 12.13
C GLU A 114 4.57 -6.54 11.44
N ILE A 115 4.84 -7.70 10.83
CA ILE A 115 3.83 -8.46 10.10
C ILE A 115 2.66 -8.88 10.99
N ASP A 116 2.93 -9.35 12.22
CA ASP A 116 1.86 -9.77 13.14
C ASP A 116 1.02 -8.57 13.59
N PHE A 117 1.67 -7.41 13.79
CA PHE A 117 0.99 -6.15 14.09
C PHE A 117 0.07 -5.74 12.93
N LEU A 118 0.60 -5.69 11.71
CA LEU A 118 -0.15 -5.31 10.52
C LEU A 118 -1.34 -6.24 10.27
N LEU A 119 -1.12 -7.56 10.28
CA LEU A 119 -2.18 -8.54 10.07
C LEU A 119 -3.30 -8.43 11.11
N THR A 120 -2.93 -8.21 12.37
CA THR A 120 -3.90 -8.08 13.46
C THR A 120 -4.71 -6.77 13.32
N VAL A 121 -4.08 -5.66 12.91
CA VAL A 121 -4.78 -4.40 12.64
C VAL A 121 -5.75 -4.55 11.47
N LEU A 122 -5.32 -5.16 10.34
CA LEU A 122 -6.16 -5.40 9.17
C LEU A 122 -7.41 -6.23 9.50
N ASP A 123 -7.24 -7.28 10.30
CA ASP A 123 -8.33 -8.14 10.74
C ASP A 123 -9.26 -7.40 11.71
N LYS A 124 -8.69 -6.84 12.79
CA LYS A 124 -9.45 -6.21 13.86
C LYS A 124 -10.20 -4.96 13.43
N ALA A 125 -9.60 -4.14 12.56
CA ALA A 125 -10.23 -2.93 12.03
C ALA A 125 -11.16 -3.20 10.85
N ASP A 126 -11.09 -4.39 10.26
CA ASP A 126 -11.73 -4.75 8.99
C ASP A 126 -11.48 -3.70 7.90
N CYS A 127 -10.22 -3.29 7.77
CA CYS A 127 -9.77 -2.35 6.76
C CYS A 127 -9.02 -3.04 5.63
N LEU A 128 -8.72 -2.29 4.58
CA LEU A 128 -7.92 -2.73 3.44
C LEU A 128 -6.44 -2.37 3.65
N LEU A 129 -5.60 -2.88 2.78
CA LEU A 129 -4.17 -2.59 2.71
C LEU A 129 -3.85 -1.81 1.44
N LEU A 130 -3.17 -0.69 1.58
CA LEU A 130 -2.31 -0.11 0.56
C LEU A 130 -0.94 -0.73 0.75
N LEU A 131 -0.54 -1.60 -0.17
CA LEU A 131 0.74 -2.29 -0.09
C LEU A 131 1.83 -1.47 -0.78
N ASP A 132 2.67 -0.82 0.01
CA ASP A 132 3.89 -0.21 -0.52
C ASP A 132 5.03 -1.23 -0.56
N VAL A 133 5.43 -1.59 -1.80
CA VAL A 133 6.47 -2.58 -2.06
C VAL A 133 7.86 -2.03 -1.78
N ASN A 134 8.08 -0.72 -1.98
CA ASN A 134 9.33 -0.08 -1.62
C ASN A 134 9.54 -0.07 -0.11
N ASN A 135 8.48 0.19 0.68
CA ASN A 135 8.55 0.18 2.15
C ASN A 135 8.84 -1.23 2.70
N VAL A 136 8.26 -2.28 2.09
CA VAL A 136 8.66 -3.67 2.43
C VAL A 136 10.14 -3.89 2.14
N TYR A 137 10.66 -3.43 0.99
CA TYR A 137 12.07 -3.56 0.65
C TYR A 137 12.96 -2.78 1.62
N VAL A 138 12.66 -1.50 1.88
CA VAL A 138 13.40 -0.64 2.81
C VAL A 138 13.45 -1.26 4.20
N ASN A 139 12.30 -1.67 4.73
CA ASN A 139 12.22 -2.31 6.05
C ASN A 139 12.97 -3.64 6.09
N SER A 140 12.95 -4.43 5.01
CA SER A 140 13.68 -5.72 4.96
C SER A 140 15.18 -5.55 5.12
N ILE A 141 15.76 -4.49 4.56
CA ILE A 141 17.18 -4.15 4.71
C ILE A 141 17.45 -3.60 6.12
N ASN A 142 16.63 -2.62 6.56
CA ASN A 142 16.85 -1.93 7.83
C ASN A 142 16.65 -2.84 9.04
N HIS A 143 15.71 -3.80 8.96
CA HIS A 143 15.33 -4.70 10.05
C HIS A 143 15.71 -6.16 9.81
N LYS A 144 16.39 -6.48 8.69
CA LYS A 144 17.01 -7.78 8.37
C LYS A 144 16.02 -8.95 8.36
N TYR A 145 14.89 -8.77 7.66
CA TYR A 145 13.92 -9.84 7.40
C TYR A 145 13.82 -10.17 5.89
N ASP A 146 13.24 -11.32 5.57
CA ASP A 146 12.98 -11.73 4.19
C ASP A 146 11.71 -11.03 3.65
N PRO A 147 11.83 -10.14 2.66
CA PRO A 147 10.68 -9.41 2.11
C PRO A 147 9.67 -10.34 1.40
N VAL A 148 10.11 -11.45 0.80
CA VAL A 148 9.20 -12.41 0.15
C VAL A 148 8.39 -13.16 1.19
N ALA A 149 9.03 -13.60 2.29
CA ALA A 149 8.33 -14.24 3.40
C ALA A 149 7.34 -13.29 4.09
N PHE A 150 7.61 -11.99 4.11
CA PHE A 150 6.68 -10.97 4.57
C PHE A 150 5.45 -10.89 3.65
N LEU A 151 5.68 -10.75 2.33
CA LEU A 151 4.61 -10.67 1.33
C LEU A 151 3.71 -11.91 1.35
N GLN A 152 4.26 -13.11 1.46
CA GLN A 152 3.49 -14.38 1.48
C GLN A 152 2.49 -14.47 2.64
N GLN A 153 2.66 -13.71 3.70
CA GLN A 153 1.76 -13.70 4.85
C GLN A 153 0.58 -12.72 4.68
N LEU A 154 0.66 -11.80 3.73
CA LEU A 154 -0.38 -10.80 3.54
C LEU A 154 -1.66 -11.40 2.94
N PRO A 155 -2.85 -10.99 3.42
CA PRO A 155 -4.12 -11.48 2.88
C PRO A 155 -4.43 -10.81 1.54
N THR A 156 -4.33 -11.55 0.44
CA THR A 156 -4.56 -11.06 -0.93
C THR A 156 -5.86 -10.25 -1.07
N GLN A 157 -6.92 -10.71 -0.46
CA GLN A 157 -8.25 -10.07 -0.54
C GLN A 157 -8.34 -8.72 0.18
N LYS A 158 -7.36 -8.37 1.00
CA LYS A 158 -7.29 -7.07 1.68
C LYS A 158 -6.48 -6.03 0.90
N ILE A 159 -5.69 -6.43 -0.09
CA ILE A 159 -4.90 -5.51 -0.92
C ILE A 159 -5.84 -4.72 -1.82
N ALA A 160 -5.97 -3.42 -1.58
CA ALA A 160 -6.78 -2.52 -2.40
C ALA A 160 -6.01 -2.07 -3.65
N TYR A 161 -4.79 -1.66 -3.46
CA TYR A 161 -3.83 -1.27 -4.50
C TYR A 161 -2.43 -1.20 -3.89
N GLY A 162 -1.42 -0.94 -4.71
CA GLY A 162 -0.04 -0.85 -4.25
C GLY A 162 0.67 0.43 -4.66
N HIS A 163 1.73 0.74 -3.93
CA HIS A 163 2.74 1.73 -4.30
C HIS A 163 4.04 1.04 -4.68
N ILE A 164 4.79 1.69 -5.56
CA ILE A 164 6.18 1.41 -5.86
C ILE A 164 6.93 2.73 -6.01
N ALA A 165 8.07 2.84 -5.37
CA ALA A 165 8.87 4.05 -5.32
C ALA A 165 10.36 3.75 -5.31
N GLY A 166 11.18 4.80 -5.46
CA GLY A 166 12.61 4.74 -5.20
C GLY A 166 12.95 5.31 -3.83
N HIS A 167 14.08 4.93 -3.29
CA HIS A 167 14.55 5.32 -1.97
C HIS A 167 15.99 5.82 -2.03
N TYR A 168 16.46 6.44 -0.94
CA TYR A 168 17.84 6.87 -0.78
C TYR A 168 18.65 5.86 0.01
N LYS A 169 19.82 5.48 -0.49
CA LYS A 169 20.74 4.60 0.21
C LYS A 169 21.73 5.43 1.02
N GLU A 170 21.58 5.50 2.33
CA GLU A 170 22.50 6.17 3.24
C GLU A 170 23.79 5.35 3.42
N HIS A 171 23.64 4.03 3.66
CA HIS A 171 24.73 3.05 3.64
C HIS A 171 24.17 1.63 3.43
N GLU A 172 25.04 0.58 3.46
CA GLU A 172 24.67 -0.78 3.10
C GLU A 172 23.54 -1.38 3.96
N GLU A 173 23.39 -0.94 5.19
CA GLU A 173 22.41 -1.44 6.15
C GLU A 173 21.35 -0.39 6.52
N LEU A 174 21.30 0.75 5.81
CA LEU A 174 20.34 1.81 6.05
C LEU A 174 19.84 2.43 4.74
N LEU A 175 18.60 2.17 4.43
CA LEU A 175 17.85 2.80 3.37
C LEU A 175 16.89 3.83 3.97
N VAL A 176 16.74 4.97 3.30
CA VAL A 176 15.81 6.03 3.70
C VAL A 176 14.72 6.14 2.65
N ASP A 177 13.50 5.96 3.07
CA ASP A 177 12.32 6.08 2.24
C ASP A 177 12.07 7.55 1.90
N THR A 178 12.33 7.91 0.65
CA THR A 178 12.26 9.31 0.20
C THR A 178 11.32 9.50 -0.97
N HIS A 179 10.98 8.43 -1.68
CA HIS A 179 10.24 8.49 -2.94
C HIS A 179 10.79 9.52 -3.94
N GLY A 180 12.10 9.78 -3.84
CA GLY A 180 12.78 10.84 -4.59
C GLY A 180 13.81 10.37 -5.63
N SER A 181 13.88 9.06 -5.86
CA SER A 181 14.84 8.41 -6.78
C SER A 181 14.11 7.46 -7.72
N ASP A 182 14.80 7.00 -8.75
CA ASP A 182 14.31 5.95 -9.62
C ASP A 182 14.17 4.63 -8.86
N VAL A 183 13.20 3.84 -9.28
CA VAL A 183 12.99 2.50 -8.71
C VAL A 183 14.14 1.59 -9.12
N ILE A 184 14.78 0.94 -8.16
CA ILE A 184 15.91 0.06 -8.41
C ILE A 184 15.48 -1.37 -8.78
N ASN A 185 16.35 -2.11 -9.50
CA ASN A 185 16.03 -3.46 -9.95
C ASN A 185 15.56 -4.42 -8.84
N PRO A 186 16.14 -4.44 -7.62
CA PRO A 186 15.63 -5.29 -6.55
C PRO A 186 14.18 -5.00 -6.16
N VAL A 187 13.74 -3.74 -6.21
CA VAL A 187 12.35 -3.34 -5.90
C VAL A 187 11.41 -3.75 -7.06
N TRP A 188 11.86 -3.61 -8.33
CA TRP A 188 11.13 -4.15 -9.48
C TRP A 188 10.94 -5.67 -9.37
N GLY A 189 12.00 -6.41 -9.02
CA GLY A 189 11.91 -7.86 -8.80
C GLY A 189 10.98 -8.23 -7.63
N LEU A 190 10.92 -7.38 -6.59
CA LEU A 190 9.99 -7.59 -5.48
C LEU A 190 8.53 -7.32 -5.90
N LEU A 191 8.28 -6.34 -6.77
CA LEU A 191 6.95 -6.11 -7.36
C LEU A 191 6.50 -7.31 -8.20
N GLU A 192 7.39 -7.87 -9.03
CA GLU A 192 7.11 -9.08 -9.78
C GLU A 192 6.71 -10.23 -8.86
N LYS A 193 7.49 -10.48 -7.80
CA LYS A 193 7.16 -11.47 -6.77
C LYS A 193 5.84 -11.19 -6.06
N THR A 194 5.53 -9.95 -5.82
CA THR A 194 4.25 -9.54 -5.20
C THR A 194 3.08 -9.94 -6.10
N TYR A 195 3.18 -9.71 -7.41
CA TYR A 195 2.14 -10.12 -8.35
C TYR A 195 2.06 -11.63 -8.55
N GLU A 196 3.18 -12.35 -8.51
CA GLU A 196 3.17 -13.84 -8.54
C GLU A 196 2.39 -14.41 -7.34
N ILE A 197 2.55 -13.79 -6.15
CA ILE A 197 1.90 -14.27 -4.92
C ILE A 197 0.42 -13.88 -4.87
N HIS A 198 0.10 -12.62 -5.20
CA HIS A 198 -1.21 -12.04 -4.94
C HIS A 198 -2.07 -11.83 -6.20
N GLY A 199 -1.51 -12.07 -7.38
CA GLY A 199 -2.11 -11.62 -8.63
C GLY A 199 -1.88 -10.13 -8.87
N VAL A 200 -2.23 -9.68 -10.07
CA VAL A 200 -2.06 -8.28 -10.48
C VAL A 200 -3.15 -7.39 -9.86
N PHE A 201 -2.74 -6.30 -9.24
CA PHE A 201 -3.61 -5.25 -8.69
C PHE A 201 -3.17 -3.87 -9.19
N PRO A 202 -4.00 -2.81 -9.07
CA PRO A 202 -3.61 -1.45 -9.42
C PRO A 202 -2.38 -1.01 -8.64
N THR A 203 -1.39 -0.45 -9.33
CA THR A 203 -0.14 -0.01 -8.71
C THR A 203 0.20 1.39 -9.16
N LEU A 204 0.48 2.28 -8.21
CA LEU A 204 0.91 3.64 -8.40
C LEU A 204 2.44 3.72 -8.33
N LEU A 205 3.06 4.38 -9.31
CA LEU A 205 4.42 4.88 -9.19
C LEU A 205 4.39 6.15 -8.36
N GLU A 206 4.97 6.13 -7.17
CA GLU A 206 5.01 7.27 -6.28
C GLU A 206 6.31 8.05 -6.40
N ARG A 207 6.20 9.37 -6.49
CA ARG A 207 7.35 10.27 -6.58
C ARG A 207 7.05 11.59 -5.86
N ASP A 208 7.64 11.78 -4.67
CA ASP A 208 7.40 12.93 -3.80
C ASP A 208 8.43 14.03 -3.97
N PHE A 209 9.67 13.65 -4.26
CA PHE A 209 10.80 14.56 -4.44
C PHE A 209 11.48 14.34 -5.78
N ASN A 210 12.27 15.33 -6.21
CA ASN A 210 13.09 15.25 -7.43
C ASN A 210 12.27 14.77 -8.63
N ILE A 211 11.02 15.26 -8.77
CA ILE A 211 10.09 14.83 -9.81
C ILE A 211 10.71 15.04 -11.18
N PRO A 212 11.00 13.99 -11.96
CA PRO A 212 11.62 14.09 -13.27
C PRO A 212 10.61 14.54 -14.34
N GLY A 213 11.08 14.71 -15.57
CA GLY A 213 10.17 14.94 -16.70
C GLY A 213 9.21 13.77 -16.95
N LEU A 214 8.06 14.05 -17.55
CA LEU A 214 7.02 13.03 -17.81
C LEU A 214 7.55 11.85 -18.63
N ASP A 215 8.41 12.08 -19.61
CA ASP A 215 9.02 11.02 -20.43
C ASP A 215 9.82 10.00 -19.59
N HIS A 216 10.34 10.44 -18.45
CA HIS A 216 11.05 9.55 -17.52
C HIS A 216 10.07 8.74 -16.67
N LEU A 217 9.07 9.38 -16.12
CA LEU A 217 8.00 8.70 -15.37
C LEU A 217 7.27 7.68 -16.25
N GLU A 218 7.02 8.01 -17.53
CA GLU A 218 6.38 7.09 -18.47
C GLU A 218 7.20 5.81 -18.67
N LYS A 219 8.53 5.88 -18.68
CA LYS A 219 9.38 4.68 -18.78
C LYS A 219 9.22 3.75 -17.57
N GLU A 220 9.17 4.31 -16.37
CA GLU A 220 8.93 3.51 -15.16
C GLU A 220 7.51 2.92 -15.15
N LEU A 221 6.49 3.68 -15.60
CA LEU A 221 5.14 3.15 -15.80
C LEU A 221 5.09 2.00 -16.82
N GLN A 222 5.88 2.06 -17.90
CA GLN A 222 5.96 0.97 -18.88
C GLN A 222 6.58 -0.31 -18.26
N ILE A 223 7.48 -0.18 -17.30
CA ILE A 223 8.01 -1.35 -16.56
C ILE A 223 6.89 -2.00 -15.74
N ILE A 224 6.11 -1.21 -14.97
CA ILE A 224 4.96 -1.72 -14.22
C ILE A 224 4.00 -2.48 -15.16
N LEU A 225 3.62 -1.86 -16.27
CA LEU A 225 2.70 -2.45 -17.25
C LEU A 225 3.29 -3.73 -17.89
N GLY A 226 4.60 -3.77 -18.09
CA GLY A 226 5.33 -4.97 -18.55
C GLY A 226 5.17 -6.12 -17.57
N ILE A 227 5.56 -5.91 -16.32
CA ILE A 227 5.47 -6.92 -15.25
C ILE A 227 4.03 -7.41 -15.08
N GLN A 228 3.05 -6.50 -15.06
CA GLN A 228 1.63 -6.85 -14.95
C GLN A 228 1.15 -7.75 -16.10
N ARG A 229 1.61 -7.48 -17.32
CA ARG A 229 1.24 -8.26 -18.51
C ARG A 229 1.84 -9.65 -18.46
N ASP A 230 3.12 -9.75 -18.14
CA ASP A 230 3.87 -11.00 -18.09
C ASP A 230 3.28 -11.93 -17.02
N THR A 231 3.01 -11.43 -15.83
CA THR A 231 2.34 -12.18 -14.74
C THR A 231 0.96 -12.72 -15.14
N ARG A 232 0.17 -11.94 -15.90
CA ARG A 232 -1.16 -12.40 -16.36
C ARG A 232 -1.03 -13.53 -17.37
N GLN A 233 -0.08 -13.45 -18.29
CA GLN A 233 0.15 -14.48 -19.30
C GLN A 233 0.60 -15.81 -18.67
N ASP A 234 1.48 -15.75 -17.67
CA ASP A 234 1.93 -16.94 -16.95
C ASP A 234 0.78 -17.60 -16.19
N SER A 235 -0.08 -16.82 -15.54
CA SER A 235 -1.25 -17.34 -14.82
C SER A 235 -2.31 -17.96 -15.74
N GLU A 236 -2.47 -17.49 -16.96
CA GLU A 236 -3.36 -18.07 -17.98
C GLU A 236 -2.77 -19.39 -18.52
N THR A 237 -1.47 -19.41 -18.79
CA THR A 237 -0.77 -20.59 -19.31
C THR A 237 -0.80 -21.76 -18.31
N ASP A 238 -0.66 -21.48 -17.02
CA ASP A 238 -0.71 -22.51 -15.98
C ASP A 238 -2.13 -23.07 -15.79
N ARG A 239 -3.16 -22.24 -15.88
CA ARG A 239 -4.57 -22.70 -15.86
C ARG A 239 -4.89 -23.63 -17.04
N ASP A 240 -4.39 -23.32 -18.25
CA ASP A 240 -4.61 -24.13 -19.42
C ASP A 240 -3.87 -25.48 -19.33
N ARG A 241 -2.71 -25.52 -18.70
CA ARG A 241 -1.96 -26.78 -18.44
C ARG A 241 -2.71 -27.65 -17.42
N ASP A 242 -3.25 -27.09 -16.35
CA ASP A 242 -4.01 -27.84 -15.35
C ASP A 242 -5.30 -28.43 -15.93
N ILE A 243 -6.01 -27.69 -16.79
CA ILE A 243 -7.20 -28.17 -17.49
C ILE A 243 -6.84 -29.31 -18.47
N SER A 244 -5.71 -29.23 -19.18
CA SER A 244 -5.27 -30.24 -20.10
C SER A 244 -4.78 -31.52 -19.42
N SER A 245 -4.22 -31.45 -18.23
CA SER A 245 -3.75 -32.58 -17.43
C SER A 245 -4.86 -33.34 -16.70
N GLY A 246 -6.01 -32.68 -16.43
CA GLY A 246 -7.17 -33.28 -15.75
C GLY A 246 -8.05 -34.19 -16.60
N HIS A 247 -7.80 -34.33 -17.91
CA HIS A 247 -8.65 -35.10 -18.84
C HIS A 247 -8.15 -36.51 -19.20
N SER A 248 -7.15 -37.07 -18.51
CA SER A 248 -6.74 -38.47 -18.69
C SER A 248 -7.38 -39.42 -17.65
N ALA A 249 -8.71 -39.43 -17.57
CA ALA A 249 -9.41 -40.51 -16.90
C ALA A 249 -9.53 -41.68 -17.88
N THR A 250 -8.80 -42.78 -17.63
CA THR A 250 -8.83 -44.05 -18.33
C THR A 250 -10.24 -44.62 -18.28
N PRO A 251 -10.83 -45.06 -19.40
CA PRO A 251 -12.10 -45.77 -19.35
C PRO A 251 -11.91 -47.14 -18.70
N LEU A 252 -12.68 -47.41 -17.66
CA LEU A 252 -12.82 -48.76 -17.11
C LEU A 252 -13.48 -49.65 -18.15
N SER A 253 -12.76 -50.69 -18.57
CA SER A 253 -13.30 -51.78 -19.41
C SER A 253 -14.33 -52.57 -18.61
N PRO A 254 -15.50 -52.91 -19.22
CA PRO A 254 -16.44 -53.80 -18.58
C PRO A 254 -15.95 -55.23 -18.71
N GLY A 255 -15.84 -55.94 -17.60
CA GLY A 255 -15.70 -57.39 -17.48
C GLY A 255 -16.98 -58.01 -16.94
#